data_2d9e8ccdd6753841b06380e18c202bc1
#
_entry.id   2d9e8ccdd6753841b06380e18c202bc1
#
_cell.length_a   1.000
_cell.length_b   1.000
_cell.length_c   1.000
_cell.angle_alpha   90.00
_cell.angle_beta   90.00
_cell.angle_gamma   90.00
#
_symmetry.space_group_name_H-M   'P 1'
#
loop_
_entity.id
_entity.type
_entity.pdbx_description
1 polymer ?
#
loop_
_entity_poly.entity_id
_entity_poly.type
_entity_poly.pdbx_seq_one_letter_code
_entity_poly.pdbx_strand_id
1 'polypeptide(L)'
;MALTSTEQLAQIKQALGIGDGIPDATLNVWLTDVKDYMLNAGVPVNVINAQSSIGTLARGVADCWNYGNGNTGFSILFKERVSQLALGNGG
;
A
#
# COMPACT_ATOMS: atom_id res chain seq x y z
N MET A 1 -1.40 10.29 -14.01
CA MET A 1 -1.77 9.02 -14.64
C MET A 1 -1.72 7.89 -13.62
N ALA A 2 -2.75 7.05 -13.59
CA ALA A 2 -2.82 5.97 -12.62
C ALA A 2 -1.88 4.83 -13.00
N LEU A 3 -1.26 4.23 -11.99
CA LEU A 3 -0.42 3.05 -12.19
C LEU A 3 -1.28 1.80 -12.23
N THR A 4 -0.87 0.82 -13.03
CA THR A 4 -1.50 -0.50 -13.00
C THR A 4 -0.99 -1.27 -11.79
N SER A 5 -1.72 -2.33 -11.42
CA SER A 5 -1.27 -3.20 -10.33
C SER A 5 0.11 -3.80 -10.58
N THR A 6 0.39 -4.16 -11.83
CA THR A 6 1.70 -4.70 -12.21
C THR A 6 2.80 -3.68 -11.98
N GLU A 7 2.56 -2.43 -12.37
CA GLU A 7 3.52 -1.36 -12.15
C GLU A 7 3.73 -1.09 -10.66
N GLN A 8 2.65 -1.09 -9.90
CA GLN A 8 2.72 -0.88 -8.45
C GLN A 8 3.53 -1.99 -7.78
N LEU A 9 3.29 -3.25 -8.13
CA LEU A 9 4.05 -4.37 -7.57
C LEU A 9 5.54 -4.25 -7.87
N ALA A 10 5.89 -3.89 -9.11
CA ALA A 10 7.29 -3.74 -9.47
C ALA A 10 7.97 -2.67 -8.63
N GLN A 11 7.32 -1.52 -8.46
CA GLN A 11 7.90 -0.44 -7.67
C GLN A 11 7.95 -0.75 -6.18
N ILE A 12 6.95 -1.45 -5.67
CA ILE A 12 6.93 -1.88 -4.27
C ILE A 12 8.07 -2.86 -3.99
N LYS A 13 8.31 -3.80 -4.89
CA LYS A 13 9.43 -4.72 -4.76
C LYS A 13 10.75 -3.97 -4.68
N GLN A 14 10.93 -2.97 -5.52
CA GLN A 14 12.13 -2.14 -5.48
C GLN A 14 12.23 -1.36 -4.17
N ALA A 15 11.13 -0.78 -3.73
CA ALA A 15 11.11 0.01 -2.50
C ALA A 15 11.45 -0.84 -1.27
N LEU A 16 11.01 -2.09 -1.25
CA LEU A 16 11.24 -2.99 -0.13
C LEU A 16 12.52 -3.82 -0.28
N GLY A 17 13.13 -3.80 -1.46
CA GLY A 17 14.37 -4.53 -1.71
C GLY A 17 14.20 -6.04 -1.67
N ILE A 18 13.02 -6.55 -2.02
CA ILE A 18 12.73 -7.98 -1.85
C ILE A 18 12.97 -8.81 -3.12
N GLY A 19 13.08 -8.16 -4.27
CA GLY A 19 13.26 -8.88 -5.53
C GLY A 19 12.15 -9.91 -5.75
N ASP A 20 12.54 -11.15 -6.01
CA ASP A 20 11.60 -12.24 -6.26
C ASP A 20 11.41 -13.14 -5.04
N GLY A 21 11.78 -12.67 -3.87
CA GLY A 21 11.72 -13.47 -2.65
C GLY A 21 10.31 -13.80 -2.18
N ILE A 22 9.32 -13.02 -2.61
CA ILE A 22 7.93 -13.25 -2.25
C ILE A 22 7.12 -13.40 -3.56
N PRO A 23 6.28 -14.43 -3.67
CA PRO A 23 5.47 -14.60 -4.88
C PRO A 23 4.58 -13.39 -5.16
N ASP A 24 4.44 -13.05 -6.43
CA ASP A 24 3.58 -11.93 -6.83
C ASP A 24 2.14 -12.10 -6.35
N ALA A 25 1.64 -13.34 -6.37
CA ALA A 25 0.28 -13.58 -5.90
C ALA A 25 0.11 -13.18 -4.44
N THR A 26 1.09 -13.47 -3.59
CA THR A 26 1.06 -13.09 -2.18
C THR A 26 1.13 -11.58 -2.02
N LEU A 27 2.05 -10.95 -2.74
CA LEU A 27 2.19 -9.49 -2.71
C LEU A 27 0.91 -8.81 -3.15
N ASN A 28 0.25 -9.37 -4.16
CA ASN A 28 -0.98 -8.79 -4.68
C ASN A 28 -2.11 -8.85 -3.67
N VAL A 29 -2.18 -9.93 -2.88
CA VAL A 29 -3.16 -10.03 -1.79
C VAL A 29 -2.92 -8.91 -0.77
N TRP A 30 -1.68 -8.74 -0.36
CA TRP A 30 -1.34 -7.69 0.60
C TRP A 30 -1.61 -6.30 0.04
N LEU A 31 -1.27 -6.09 -1.23
CA LEU A 31 -1.53 -4.81 -1.89
C LEU A 31 -3.02 -4.50 -1.93
N THR A 32 -3.84 -5.52 -2.23
CA THR A 32 -5.29 -5.35 -2.24
C THR A 32 -5.81 -4.97 -0.87
N ASP A 33 -5.32 -5.63 0.18
CA ASP A 33 -5.72 -5.30 1.55
C ASP A 33 -5.35 -3.86 1.92
N VAL A 34 -4.16 -3.45 1.53
CA VAL A 34 -3.69 -2.07 1.79
C VAL A 34 -4.59 -1.06 1.09
N LYS A 35 -4.89 -1.31 -0.19
CA LYS A 35 -5.76 -0.41 -0.96
C LYS A 35 -7.16 -0.34 -0.38
N ASP A 36 -7.70 -1.48 0.04
CA ASP A 36 -9.03 -1.51 0.65
C ASP A 36 -9.05 -0.70 1.94
N TYR A 37 -8.03 -0.83 2.76
CA TYR A 37 -7.93 -0.03 3.97
C TYR A 37 -7.93 1.47 3.63
N MET A 38 -7.15 1.85 2.63
CA MET A 38 -7.06 3.26 2.23
C MET A 38 -8.38 3.79 1.69
N LEU A 39 -9.08 2.99 0.87
CA LEU A 39 -10.40 3.38 0.36
C LEU A 39 -11.38 3.59 1.51
N ASN A 40 -11.40 2.68 2.46
CA ASN A 40 -12.30 2.79 3.62
C ASN A 40 -11.95 3.97 4.51
N ALA A 41 -10.71 4.39 4.50
CA ALA A 41 -10.26 5.56 5.27
C ALA A 41 -10.54 6.88 4.56
N GLY A 42 -11.05 6.83 3.34
CA GLY A 42 -11.44 8.04 2.61
C GLY A 42 -10.42 8.53 1.58
N VAL A 43 -9.42 7.75 1.25
CA VAL A 43 -8.46 8.14 0.21
C VAL A 43 -9.07 7.85 -1.16
N PRO A 44 -9.15 8.85 -2.05
CA PRO A 44 -9.70 8.62 -3.40
C PRO A 44 -8.89 7.61 -4.18
N VAL A 45 -9.56 6.82 -5.03
CA VAL A 45 -8.89 5.77 -5.79
C VAL A 45 -7.79 6.31 -6.70
N ASN A 46 -7.99 7.47 -7.28
CA ASN A 46 -6.96 8.06 -8.14
C ASN A 46 -5.70 8.45 -7.36
N VAL A 47 -5.85 8.79 -6.09
CA VAL A 47 -4.71 9.08 -5.21
C VAL A 47 -3.99 7.79 -4.85
N ILE A 48 -4.74 6.75 -4.50
CA ILE A 48 -4.16 5.45 -4.15
C ILE A 48 -3.29 4.93 -5.30
N ASN A 49 -3.76 5.10 -6.54
CA ASN A 49 -3.07 4.57 -7.71
C ASN A 49 -2.07 5.54 -8.33
N ALA A 50 -1.83 6.69 -7.70
CA ALA A 50 -0.85 7.65 -8.18
C ALA A 50 0.57 7.24 -7.79
N GLN A 51 1.53 7.68 -8.60
CA GLN A 51 2.95 7.43 -8.31
C GLN A 51 3.34 7.90 -6.91
N SER A 52 2.77 9.02 -6.47
CA SER A 52 3.12 9.62 -5.19
C SER A 52 2.70 8.75 -3.99
N SER A 53 1.82 7.79 -4.18
CA SER A 53 1.36 6.91 -3.10
C SER A 53 2.16 5.62 -2.98
N ILE A 54 3.12 5.37 -3.86
CA ILE A 54 3.89 4.12 -3.84
C ILE A 54 4.57 3.90 -2.48
N GLY A 55 5.14 4.94 -1.90
CA GLY A 55 5.79 4.81 -0.59
C GLY A 55 4.82 4.37 0.50
N THR A 56 3.61 4.91 0.49
CA THR A 56 2.58 4.51 1.46
C THR A 56 2.11 3.08 1.22
N LEU A 57 1.89 2.72 -0.05
CA LEU A 57 1.52 1.34 -0.39
C LEU A 57 2.60 0.36 0.05
N ALA A 58 3.86 0.68 -0.22
CA ALA A 58 4.97 -0.18 0.18
C ALA A 58 5.03 -0.35 1.70
N ARG A 59 4.80 0.72 2.44
CA ARG A 59 4.77 0.63 3.91
C ARG A 59 3.67 -0.30 4.39
N GLY A 60 2.48 -0.20 3.80
CA GLY A 60 1.37 -1.07 4.15
C GLY A 60 1.66 -2.54 3.82
N VAL A 61 2.25 -2.79 2.66
CA VAL A 61 2.63 -4.16 2.27
C VAL A 61 3.69 -4.70 3.23
N ALA A 62 4.67 -3.89 3.61
CA ALA A 62 5.68 -4.29 4.58
C ALA A 62 5.06 -4.63 5.93
N ASP A 63 4.06 -3.89 6.36
CA ASP A 63 3.35 -4.19 7.60
C ASP A 63 2.64 -5.54 7.51
N CYS A 64 1.99 -5.83 6.39
CA CYS A 64 1.37 -7.14 6.16
C CYS A 64 2.40 -8.25 6.24
N TRP A 65 3.56 -8.05 5.65
CA TRP A 65 4.64 -9.02 5.65
C TRP A 65 5.17 -9.27 7.06
N ASN A 66 5.41 -8.18 7.80
CA ASN A 66 6.03 -8.28 9.13
C ASN A 66 5.11 -8.87 10.17
N TYR A 67 3.83 -8.57 10.08
CA TYR A 67 2.89 -9.05 11.10
C TYR A 67 2.23 -10.36 10.74
N GLY A 68 2.41 -10.81 9.51
CA GLY A 68 1.93 -12.11 9.09
C GLY A 68 0.43 -12.24 9.07
N ASN A 69 -0.01 -13.49 9.07
CA ASN A 69 -1.42 -13.81 8.93
C ASN A 69 -2.16 -13.57 10.23
N GLY A 70 -3.32 -12.99 10.12
CA GLY A 70 -4.21 -12.85 11.25
C GLY A 70 -3.87 -11.73 12.19
N ASN A 71 -2.78 -11.07 11.97
CA ASN A 71 -2.46 -9.92 12.79
C ASN A 71 -2.97 -8.68 12.09
N THR A 72 -3.73 -7.88 12.80
CA THR A 72 -4.45 -6.76 12.22
C THR A 72 -3.68 -5.47 12.24
N GLY A 73 -2.40 -5.53 12.54
CA GLY A 73 -1.72 -4.31 12.89
C GLY A 73 -1.03 -3.60 11.75
N PHE A 74 -1.70 -2.76 11.00
CA PHE A 74 -0.98 -1.72 10.29
C PHE A 74 -0.33 -0.82 11.33
N SER A 75 0.91 -0.40 11.03
CA SER A 75 1.64 0.47 11.94
C SER A 75 0.96 1.82 12.09
N ILE A 76 1.23 2.48 13.20
CA ILE A 76 0.72 3.84 13.44
C ILE A 76 1.21 4.78 12.35
N LEU A 77 2.46 4.62 11.93
CA LEU A 77 3.03 5.47 10.88
C LEU A 77 2.27 5.32 9.56
N PHE A 78 1.94 4.08 9.18
CA PHE A 78 1.13 3.85 7.98
C PHE A 78 -0.24 4.51 8.11
N LYS A 79 -0.89 4.33 9.25
CA LYS A 79 -2.22 4.90 9.48
C LYS A 79 -2.20 6.43 9.43
N GLU A 80 -1.15 7.04 9.96
CA GLU A 80 -1.01 8.50 9.88
C GLU A 80 -0.83 8.98 8.46
N ARG A 81 -0.03 8.26 7.65
CA ARG A 81 0.15 8.61 6.24
C ARG A 81 -1.16 8.50 5.48
N VAL A 82 -1.93 7.45 5.74
CA VAL A 82 -3.24 7.28 5.09
C VAL A 82 -4.16 8.43 5.48
N SER A 83 -4.19 8.81 6.74
CA SER A 83 -5.02 9.93 7.19
C SER A 83 -4.62 11.23 6.50
N GLN A 84 -3.33 11.46 6.35
CA GLN A 84 -2.85 12.66 5.64
C GLN A 84 -3.29 12.68 4.19
N LEU A 85 -3.22 11.54 3.51
CA LEU A 85 -3.66 11.43 2.13
C LEU A 85 -5.16 11.69 2.01
N ALA A 86 -5.94 11.14 2.91
CA ALA A 86 -7.38 11.33 2.91
C ALA A 86 -7.75 12.80 3.14
N LEU A 87 -7.10 13.46 4.09
CA LEU A 87 -7.38 14.85 4.41
C LEU A 87 -6.80 15.81 3.37
N GLY A 88 -5.58 15.54 2.94
CA GLY A 88 -4.89 16.43 2.01
C GLY A 88 -5.56 16.52 0.66
N ASN A 89 -6.21 15.45 0.24
CA ASN A 89 -6.88 15.41 -1.07
C ASN A 89 -8.34 15.72 -1.00
N GLY A 90 -8.89 15.79 0.19
CA GLY A 90 -10.25 16.23 0.39
C GLY A 90 -10.36 17.74 0.43
N GLY A 91 -9.23 18.38 0.57
CA GLY A 91 -9.22 19.82 0.70
C GLY A 91 -9.08 20.54 -0.59
#